data_b896e2d731d616b5eeaceedbc7abd31e
#
_entry.id   b896e2d731d616b5eeaceedbc7abd31e
#
_cell.length_a   1.000
_cell.length_b   1.000
_cell.length_c   1.000
_cell.angle_alpha   90.00
_cell.angle_beta   90.00
_cell.angle_gamma   90.00
#
_symmetry.space_group_name_H-M   'P 1'
#
loop_
_entity.id
_entity.type
_entity.pdbx_description
1 polymer ?
#
loop_
_entity_poly.entity_id
_entity_poly.type
_entity_poly.pdbx_seq_one_letter_code
_entity_poly.pdbx_strand_id
1 'polypeptide(L)'
;MVILDYFVRLPALTAYVAYDKATALYFNWKQLFQGWGIHLYVGKFGAGKTSLMVTEAYKLCCKYPQLHIVTNIKLSGFPEYTKIYPLNSPQDILNAPKNTLVLIDEIGTIFNSRDFSGGRNSVPKSLYQHLCQCRKRRMMILATVQRFNLLDKQIRDITADVTACRTHFRHPCLLYTSDAA
;
A
#
# COMPACT_ATOMS: atom_id res chain seq x y z
N MET A 1 -4.84 1.68 -42.55
CA MET A 1 -4.94 0.25 -42.13
C MET A 1 -5.08 0.09 -40.61
N VAL A 2 -4.54 0.96 -39.76
CA VAL A 2 -4.63 0.90 -38.30
C VAL A 2 -6.04 1.21 -37.73
N ILE A 3 -6.78 2.11 -38.35
CA ILE A 3 -8.11 2.57 -37.89
C ILE A 3 -9.19 1.49 -38.07
N LEU A 4 -9.09 0.70 -39.15
CA LEU A 4 -10.05 -0.40 -39.41
C LEU A 4 -9.93 -1.54 -38.39
N ASP A 5 -8.72 -1.81 -37.93
CA ASP A 5 -8.42 -2.86 -36.91
C ASP A 5 -9.01 -2.49 -35.54
N TYR A 6 -9.10 -1.18 -35.25
CA TYR A 6 -9.73 -0.65 -34.05
C TYR A 6 -11.25 -0.89 -34.04
N PHE A 7 -11.92 -0.66 -35.15
CA PHE A 7 -13.38 -0.84 -35.26
C PHE A 7 -13.79 -2.31 -35.21
N VAL A 8 -12.96 -3.23 -35.68
CA VAL A 8 -13.22 -4.68 -35.62
C VAL A 8 -13.01 -5.23 -34.20
N ARG A 9 -12.08 -4.65 -33.42
CA ARG A 9 -11.78 -5.09 -32.04
C ARG A 9 -12.68 -4.46 -30.98
N LEU A 10 -13.35 -3.35 -31.26
CA LEU A 10 -14.26 -2.67 -30.35
C LEU A 10 -15.40 -3.57 -29.83
N PRO A 11 -16.13 -4.33 -30.68
CA PRO A 11 -17.19 -5.24 -30.19
C PRO A 11 -16.64 -6.40 -29.35
N ALA A 12 -15.44 -6.91 -29.65
CA ALA A 12 -14.79 -7.93 -28.85
C ALA A 12 -14.38 -7.36 -27.48
N LEU A 13 -13.84 -6.15 -27.43
CA LEU A 13 -13.46 -5.46 -26.19
C LEU A 13 -14.67 -5.20 -25.29
N THR A 14 -15.79 -4.73 -25.88
CA THR A 14 -17.04 -4.52 -25.11
C THR A 14 -17.64 -5.81 -24.60
N ALA A 15 -17.55 -6.90 -25.36
CA ALA A 15 -17.96 -8.23 -24.92
C ALA A 15 -17.10 -8.75 -23.78
N TYR A 16 -15.78 -8.56 -23.84
CA TYR A 16 -14.86 -8.91 -22.75
C TYR A 16 -15.14 -8.09 -21.48
N VAL A 17 -15.34 -6.78 -21.60
CA VAL A 17 -15.67 -5.93 -20.45
C VAL A 17 -17.05 -6.28 -19.85
N ALA A 18 -18.03 -6.63 -20.68
CA ALA A 18 -19.34 -7.09 -20.22
C ALA A 18 -19.25 -8.46 -19.53
N TYR A 19 -18.45 -9.38 -20.07
CA TYR A 19 -18.18 -10.69 -19.47
C TYR A 19 -17.45 -10.54 -18.12
N ASP A 20 -16.41 -9.71 -18.04
CA ASP A 20 -15.69 -9.42 -16.79
C ASP A 20 -16.61 -8.79 -15.74
N LYS A 21 -17.50 -7.87 -16.14
CA LYS A 21 -18.49 -7.28 -15.22
C LYS A 21 -19.53 -8.31 -14.76
N ALA A 22 -19.99 -9.18 -15.65
CA ALA A 22 -20.95 -10.23 -15.31
C ALA A 22 -20.34 -11.30 -14.39
N THR A 23 -19.11 -11.72 -14.66
CA THR A 23 -18.37 -12.66 -13.79
C THR A 23 -18.01 -12.01 -12.45
N ALA A 24 -17.66 -10.72 -12.43
CA ALA A 24 -17.43 -9.96 -11.21
C ALA A 24 -18.69 -9.84 -10.33
N LEU A 25 -19.86 -9.70 -10.94
CA LEU A 25 -21.15 -9.72 -10.24
C LEU A 25 -21.48 -11.14 -9.72
N TYR A 26 -21.24 -12.17 -10.50
CA TYR A 26 -21.54 -13.55 -10.14
C TYR A 26 -20.63 -14.10 -9.04
N PHE A 27 -19.33 -13.78 -9.05
CA PHE A 27 -18.35 -14.28 -8.07
C PHE A 27 -18.14 -13.35 -6.87
N ASN A 28 -19.00 -12.37 -6.63
CA ASN A 28 -18.88 -11.46 -5.48
C ASN A 28 -17.50 -10.77 -5.39
N TRP A 29 -16.98 -10.32 -6.53
CA TRP A 29 -15.65 -9.70 -6.67
C TRP A 29 -15.46 -8.46 -5.79
N LYS A 30 -16.56 -7.85 -5.36
CA LYS A 30 -16.55 -6.74 -4.39
C LYS A 30 -15.96 -7.13 -3.02
N GLN A 31 -15.82 -8.42 -2.72
CA GLN A 31 -15.27 -8.90 -1.45
C GLN A 31 -13.78 -9.25 -1.50
N LEU A 32 -13.14 -9.25 -2.67
CA LEU A 32 -11.72 -9.55 -2.77
C LEU A 32 -10.89 -8.26 -2.70
N PHE A 33 -9.94 -8.25 -1.76
CA PHE A 33 -8.99 -7.16 -1.66
C PHE A 33 -8.13 -7.06 -2.93
N GLN A 34 -8.13 -5.90 -3.56
CA GLN A 34 -7.36 -5.61 -4.77
C GLN A 34 -6.30 -4.53 -4.56
N GLY A 35 -6.13 -4.07 -3.33
CA GLY A 35 -5.11 -3.08 -3.00
C GLY A 35 -3.70 -3.64 -3.20
N TRP A 36 -2.79 -2.79 -3.66
CA TRP A 36 -1.38 -3.11 -3.86
C TRP A 36 -0.54 -1.84 -3.86
N GLY A 37 0.77 -2.01 -3.71
CA GLY A 37 1.73 -0.91 -3.80
C GLY A 37 2.05 -0.26 -2.47
N ILE A 38 2.89 0.76 -2.52
CA ILE A 38 3.33 1.54 -1.37
C ILE A 38 2.60 2.87 -1.39
N HIS A 39 1.87 3.18 -0.33
CA HIS A 39 1.17 4.43 -0.11
C HIS A 39 1.81 5.15 1.08
N LEU A 40 2.28 6.36 0.86
CA LEU A 40 3.04 7.13 1.84
C LEU A 40 2.22 8.28 2.41
N TYR A 41 2.20 8.39 3.73
CA TYR A 41 1.64 9.52 4.46
C TYR A 41 2.78 10.44 4.89
N VAL A 42 2.90 11.60 4.25
CA VAL A 42 4.01 12.55 4.42
C VAL A 42 3.56 13.77 5.20
N GLY A 43 4.33 14.19 6.18
CA GLY A 43 4.04 15.43 6.93
C GLY A 43 4.92 15.58 8.17
N LYS A 44 4.91 16.78 8.75
CA LYS A 44 5.64 17.10 9.98
C LYS A 44 5.18 16.26 11.17
N PHE A 45 5.95 16.28 12.27
CA PHE A 45 5.48 15.72 13.53
C PHE A 45 4.13 16.32 13.95
N GLY A 46 3.22 15.51 14.50
CA GLY A 46 1.90 15.97 14.90
C GLY A 46 0.91 16.23 13.77
N ALA A 47 1.27 15.97 12.50
CA ALA A 47 0.39 16.17 11.34
C ALA A 47 -0.71 15.08 11.20
N GLY A 48 -0.83 14.14 12.13
CA GLY A 48 -1.86 13.11 12.12
C GLY A 48 -1.61 11.94 11.16
N LYS A 49 -0.38 11.78 10.65
CA LYS A 49 -0.01 10.70 9.70
C LYS A 49 -0.40 9.31 10.18
N THR A 50 0.05 8.94 11.38
CA THR A 50 -0.20 7.61 11.95
C THR A 50 -1.68 7.38 12.20
N SER A 51 -2.40 8.38 12.71
CA SER A 51 -3.85 8.30 12.92
C SER A 51 -4.60 8.06 11.61
N LEU A 52 -4.20 8.76 10.55
CA LEU A 52 -4.81 8.61 9.24
C LEU A 52 -4.53 7.23 8.65
N MET A 53 -3.27 6.79 8.69
CA MET A 53 -2.85 5.46 8.23
C MET A 53 -3.66 4.35 8.95
N VAL A 54 -3.79 4.44 10.27
CA VAL A 54 -4.55 3.46 11.07
C VAL A 54 -6.05 3.51 10.75
N THR A 55 -6.61 4.71 10.54
CA THR A 55 -8.02 4.86 10.15
C THR A 55 -8.31 4.23 8.79
N GLU A 56 -7.42 4.43 7.84
CA GLU A 56 -7.54 3.82 6.50
C GLU A 56 -7.41 2.30 6.58
N ALA A 57 -6.44 1.80 7.34
CA ALA A 57 -6.27 0.38 7.60
C ALA A 57 -7.51 -0.26 8.24
N TYR A 58 -8.10 0.41 9.23
CA TYR A 58 -9.34 -0.04 9.88
C TYR A 58 -10.50 -0.16 8.89
N LYS A 59 -10.71 0.88 8.05
CA LYS A 59 -11.75 0.86 7.01
C LYS A 59 -11.55 -0.30 6.03
N LEU A 60 -10.30 -0.55 5.62
CA LEU A 60 -9.96 -1.66 4.73
C LEU A 60 -10.23 -3.01 5.39
N CYS A 61 -9.89 -3.20 6.65
CA CYS A 61 -10.16 -4.44 7.38
C CYS A 61 -11.66 -4.69 7.58
N CYS A 62 -12.45 -3.65 7.87
CA CYS A 62 -13.91 -3.77 7.92
C CYS A 62 -14.52 -4.16 6.57
N LYS A 63 -13.95 -3.65 5.47
CA LYS A 63 -14.44 -3.94 4.11
C LYS A 63 -14.00 -5.31 3.59
N TYR A 64 -12.82 -5.77 4.00
CA TYR A 64 -12.18 -6.98 3.49
C TYR A 64 -11.76 -7.92 4.64
N PRO A 65 -12.65 -8.82 5.09
CA PRO A 65 -12.38 -9.69 6.24
C PRO A 65 -11.18 -10.64 6.07
N GLN A 66 -10.73 -10.87 4.83
CA GLN A 66 -9.58 -11.72 4.52
C GLN A 66 -8.23 -11.03 4.69
N LEU A 67 -8.20 -9.75 5.08
CA LEU A 67 -6.95 -9.03 5.26
C LEU A 67 -6.21 -9.47 6.52
N HIS A 68 -4.90 -9.61 6.38
CA HIS A 68 -3.95 -9.73 7.46
C HIS A 68 -3.22 -8.41 7.63
N ILE A 69 -2.83 -8.08 8.84
CA ILE A 69 -2.01 -6.91 9.14
C ILE A 69 -0.62 -7.35 9.59
N VAL A 70 0.41 -6.71 9.07
CA VAL A 70 1.79 -6.78 9.58
C VAL A 70 2.21 -5.37 9.97
N THR A 71 2.62 -5.14 11.23
CA THR A 71 2.83 -3.76 11.71
C THR A 71 3.89 -3.66 12.81
N ASN A 72 4.55 -2.50 12.88
CA ASN A 72 5.49 -2.12 13.94
C ASN A 72 4.84 -1.31 15.07
N ILE A 73 3.52 -1.07 15.01
CA ILE A 73 2.78 -0.34 16.05
C ILE A 73 1.74 -1.25 16.72
N LYS A 74 1.42 -0.94 17.98
CA LYS A 74 0.32 -1.61 18.68
C LYS A 74 -1.02 -1.10 18.19
N LEU A 75 -1.85 -1.99 17.69
CA LEU A 75 -3.20 -1.70 17.22
C LEU A 75 -4.23 -2.22 18.22
N SER A 76 -5.30 -1.46 18.43
CA SER A 76 -6.45 -1.85 19.23
C SER A 76 -7.75 -1.51 18.53
N GLY A 77 -8.83 -2.23 18.85
CA GLY A 77 -10.16 -1.96 18.31
C GLY A 77 -10.38 -2.45 16.88
N PHE A 78 -9.47 -3.23 16.32
CA PHE A 78 -9.66 -3.87 15.01
C PHE A 78 -10.64 -5.04 15.11
N PRO A 79 -11.32 -5.41 14.00
CA PRO A 79 -12.22 -6.55 13.98
C PRO A 79 -11.52 -7.85 14.43
N GLU A 80 -12.18 -8.70 15.22
CA GLU A 80 -11.62 -9.92 15.79
C GLU A 80 -11.13 -10.92 14.74
N TYR A 81 -11.71 -10.90 13.55
CA TYR A 81 -11.29 -11.75 12.44
C TYR A 81 -9.98 -11.30 11.78
N THR A 82 -9.49 -10.07 12.06
CA THR A 82 -8.25 -9.55 11.48
C THR A 82 -7.04 -10.09 12.22
N LYS A 83 -6.21 -10.87 11.55
CA LYS A 83 -4.96 -11.38 12.13
C LYS A 83 -3.88 -10.31 12.04
N ILE A 84 -3.30 -9.96 13.18
CA ILE A 84 -2.25 -8.94 13.30
C ILE A 84 -0.94 -9.63 13.67
N TYR A 85 0.10 -9.38 12.89
CA TYR A 85 1.45 -9.91 13.08
C TYR A 85 2.42 -8.75 13.35
N PRO A 86 3.43 -8.96 14.23
CA PRO A 86 4.45 -7.95 14.46
C PRO A 86 5.38 -7.81 13.26
N LEU A 87 5.82 -6.57 13.01
CA LEU A 87 6.84 -6.21 12.03
C LEU A 87 8.11 -5.81 12.79
N ASN A 88 9.05 -6.73 12.93
CA ASN A 88 10.33 -6.51 13.61
C ASN A 88 11.49 -6.35 12.62
N SER A 89 11.35 -6.94 11.44
CA SER A 89 12.40 -6.96 10.43
C SER A 89 11.83 -6.91 9.01
N PRO A 90 12.62 -6.51 8.02
CA PRO A 90 12.21 -6.59 6.62
C PRO A 90 11.83 -7.99 6.15
N GLN A 91 12.34 -9.05 6.80
CA GLN A 91 12.00 -10.44 6.50
C GLN A 91 10.52 -10.76 6.79
N ASP A 92 9.91 -10.08 7.74
CA ASP A 92 8.49 -10.28 8.07
C ASP A 92 7.58 -9.86 6.91
N ILE A 93 8.01 -8.85 6.11
CA ILE A 93 7.33 -8.46 4.88
C ILE A 93 7.46 -9.54 3.81
N LEU A 94 8.64 -10.15 3.67
CA LEU A 94 8.87 -11.23 2.71
C LEU A 94 8.01 -12.47 3.01
N ASN A 95 7.86 -12.79 4.29
CA ASN A 95 7.13 -13.95 4.79
C ASN A 95 5.61 -13.69 4.95
N ALA A 96 5.16 -12.46 4.73
CA ALA A 96 3.76 -12.10 4.87
C ALA A 96 2.86 -12.92 3.93
N PRO A 97 1.69 -13.36 4.39
CA PRO A 97 0.73 -14.09 3.55
C PRO A 97 0.20 -13.23 2.41
N LYS A 98 -0.58 -13.83 1.50
CA LYS A 98 -1.34 -13.05 0.52
C LYS A 98 -2.46 -12.25 1.21
N ASN A 99 -2.92 -11.17 0.57
CA ASN A 99 -3.92 -10.25 1.11
C ASN A 99 -3.43 -9.62 2.43
N THR A 100 -2.23 -9.06 2.42
CA THR A 100 -1.63 -8.42 3.60
C THR A 100 -1.60 -6.91 3.44
N LEU A 101 -1.98 -6.23 4.52
CA LEU A 101 -1.80 -4.81 4.74
C LEU A 101 -0.61 -4.62 5.68
N VAL A 102 0.46 -4.02 5.19
CA VAL A 102 1.65 -3.71 5.98
C VAL A 102 1.56 -2.28 6.46
N LEU A 103 1.56 -2.07 7.77
CA LEU A 103 1.52 -0.73 8.38
C LEU A 103 2.87 -0.41 8.99
N ILE A 104 3.51 0.63 8.50
CA ILE A 104 4.85 1.04 8.96
C ILE A 104 4.79 2.47 9.46
N ASP A 105 4.87 2.65 10.77
CA ASP A 105 5.08 3.99 11.31
C ASP A 105 6.56 4.32 11.26
N GLU A 106 6.88 5.45 10.63
CA GLU A 106 8.22 5.92 10.29
C GLU A 106 9.01 4.88 9.45
N ILE A 107 8.71 4.80 8.18
CA ILE A 107 9.28 3.83 7.23
C ILE A 107 10.82 3.80 7.25
N GLY A 108 11.47 4.90 7.59
CA GLY A 108 12.91 4.99 7.75
C GLY A 108 13.49 4.10 8.85
N THR A 109 12.69 3.64 9.81
CA THR A 109 13.15 2.74 10.88
C THR A 109 13.34 1.32 10.38
N ILE A 110 12.52 0.87 9.43
CA ILE A 110 12.58 -0.47 8.85
C ILE A 110 13.53 -0.53 7.64
N PHE A 111 13.56 0.55 6.85
CA PHE A 111 14.38 0.66 5.64
C PHE A 111 15.57 1.58 5.84
N ASN A 112 16.17 1.56 7.02
CA ASN A 112 17.33 2.39 7.31
C ASN A 112 18.55 1.84 6.58
N SER A 113 19.13 2.63 5.69
CA SER A 113 20.29 2.29 4.89
C SER A 113 21.56 1.96 5.71
N ARG A 114 21.57 2.30 7.00
CA ARG A 114 22.72 2.08 7.90
C ARG A 114 22.82 0.64 8.40
N ASP A 115 21.70 -0.07 8.53
CA ASP A 115 21.69 -1.45 9.04
C ASP A 115 22.01 -2.49 7.95
N PHE A 116 22.01 -2.07 6.68
CA PHE A 116 22.44 -2.87 5.54
C PHE A 116 23.92 -2.64 5.21
N SER A 117 24.77 -2.71 6.25
CA SER A 117 26.22 -2.38 6.22
C SER A 117 27.07 -3.34 5.38
N GLY A 118 26.75 -3.41 4.11
CA GLY A 118 27.55 -4.04 3.06
C GLY A 118 28.03 -3.04 1.99
N GLY A 119 28.27 -1.78 2.35
CA GLY A 119 29.04 -0.85 1.52
C GLY A 119 28.30 -0.08 0.43
N ARG A 120 27.00 -0.22 0.24
CA ARG A 120 26.16 0.65 -0.61
C ARG A 120 24.76 0.76 -0.02
N ASN A 121 24.29 1.99 0.16
CA ASN A 121 22.99 2.41 0.70
C ASN A 121 21.81 1.93 -0.15
N SER A 122 21.47 0.66 -0.13
CA SER A 122 20.37 0.13 -0.94
C SER A 122 19.53 -0.89 -0.18
N VAL A 123 18.24 -0.84 -0.38
CA VAL A 123 17.29 -1.87 0.05
C VAL A 123 17.75 -3.24 -0.46
N PRO A 124 17.75 -4.32 0.35
CA PRO A 124 18.14 -5.64 -0.13
C PRO A 124 17.40 -6.01 -1.42
N LYS A 125 18.13 -6.52 -2.40
CA LYS A 125 17.59 -6.84 -3.73
C LYS A 125 16.37 -7.77 -3.67
N SER A 126 16.37 -8.73 -2.75
CA SER A 126 15.24 -9.65 -2.53
C SER A 126 14.00 -8.90 -2.07
N LEU A 127 14.15 -7.95 -1.14
CA LEU A 127 13.05 -7.14 -0.64
C LEU A 127 12.53 -6.19 -1.71
N TYR A 128 13.42 -5.52 -2.44
CA TYR A 128 13.01 -4.66 -3.56
C TYR A 128 12.21 -5.43 -4.62
N GLN A 129 12.70 -6.60 -5.03
CA GLN A 129 11.97 -7.47 -5.97
C GLN A 129 10.59 -7.88 -5.43
N HIS A 130 10.50 -8.16 -4.13
CA HIS A 130 9.25 -8.51 -3.48
C HIS A 130 8.27 -7.32 -3.49
N LEU A 131 8.75 -6.12 -3.17
CA LEU A 131 7.96 -4.89 -3.21
C LEU A 131 7.44 -4.58 -4.62
N CYS A 132 8.24 -4.80 -5.65
CA CYS A 132 7.79 -4.69 -7.04
C CYS A 132 6.69 -5.71 -7.41
N GLN A 133 6.55 -6.79 -6.66
CA GLN A 133 5.54 -7.83 -6.87
C GLN A 133 4.30 -7.71 -5.99
N CYS A 134 4.13 -6.61 -5.27
CA CYS A 134 3.00 -6.37 -4.36
C CYS A 134 1.64 -6.66 -5.00
N ARG A 135 1.45 -6.32 -6.27
CA ARG A 135 0.21 -6.59 -7.01
C ARG A 135 -0.15 -8.07 -7.09
N LYS A 136 0.82 -8.94 -7.38
CA LYS A 136 0.60 -10.40 -7.47
C LYS A 136 0.22 -11.02 -6.13
N ARG A 137 0.72 -10.43 -5.04
CA ARG A 137 0.48 -10.87 -3.67
C ARG A 137 -0.74 -10.22 -3.04
N ARG A 138 -1.33 -9.20 -3.69
CA ARG A 138 -2.36 -8.35 -3.12
C ARG A 138 -1.89 -7.78 -1.78
N MET A 139 -0.69 -7.22 -1.80
CA MET A 139 -0.04 -6.61 -0.64
C MET A 139 -0.05 -5.11 -0.82
N MET A 140 -0.56 -4.40 0.17
CA MET A 140 -0.59 -2.95 0.23
C MET A 140 0.23 -2.51 1.45
N ILE A 141 1.12 -1.55 1.24
CA ILE A 141 1.97 -1.01 2.29
C ILE A 141 1.52 0.42 2.54
N LEU A 142 1.06 0.69 3.74
CA LEU A 142 0.75 2.02 4.23
C LEU A 142 1.88 2.44 5.17
N ALA A 143 2.57 3.51 4.86
CA ALA A 143 3.72 3.91 5.66
C ALA A 143 3.75 5.41 5.91
N THR A 144 4.26 5.82 7.07
CA THR A 144 4.44 7.22 7.40
C THR A 144 5.90 7.64 7.18
N VAL A 145 6.08 8.90 6.80
CA VAL A 145 7.40 9.53 6.70
C VAL A 145 7.28 11.03 6.95
N GLN A 146 8.33 11.63 7.49
CA GLN A 146 8.31 13.08 7.77
C GLN A 146 8.51 13.91 6.51
N ARG A 147 9.40 13.46 5.62
CA ARG A 147 9.71 14.11 4.34
C ARG A 147 9.98 13.04 3.29
N PHE A 148 9.35 13.16 2.14
CA PHE A 148 9.52 12.23 1.02
C PHE A 148 10.99 12.08 0.57
N ASN A 149 11.74 13.18 0.58
CA ASN A 149 13.16 13.18 0.17
C ASN A 149 14.12 12.44 1.13
N LEU A 150 13.66 12.09 2.34
CA LEU A 150 14.47 11.28 3.28
C LEU A 150 14.42 9.79 2.99
N LEU A 151 13.51 9.36 2.11
CA LEU A 151 13.42 7.97 1.68
C LEU A 151 14.51 7.63 0.66
N ASP A 152 14.93 6.37 0.68
CA ASP A 152 15.77 5.82 -0.36
C ASP A 152 15.13 5.99 -1.74
N LYS A 153 15.94 6.30 -2.75
CA LYS A 153 15.48 6.53 -4.12
C LYS A 153 14.69 5.33 -4.65
N GLN A 154 15.15 4.10 -4.38
CA GLN A 154 14.50 2.89 -4.85
C GLN A 154 13.07 2.75 -4.31
N ILE A 155 12.83 3.12 -3.04
CA ILE A 155 11.49 3.10 -2.45
C ILE A 155 10.62 4.19 -3.05
N ARG A 156 11.17 5.39 -3.29
CA ARG A 156 10.44 6.49 -3.93
C ARG A 156 9.97 6.12 -5.34
N ASP A 157 10.84 5.45 -6.11
CA ASP A 157 10.57 5.07 -7.51
C ASP A 157 9.46 4.01 -7.63
N ILE A 158 9.20 3.22 -6.58
CA ILE A 158 8.13 2.19 -6.55
C ILE A 158 6.92 2.62 -5.71
N THR A 159 6.91 3.84 -5.20
CA THR A 159 5.76 4.38 -4.46
C THR A 159 4.59 4.60 -5.41
N ALA A 160 3.44 4.05 -5.05
CA ALA A 160 2.23 4.15 -5.86
C ALA A 160 1.48 5.47 -5.62
N ASP A 161 1.51 5.96 -4.39
CA ASP A 161 0.76 7.16 -4.00
C ASP A 161 1.40 7.87 -2.81
N VAL A 162 1.24 9.19 -2.75
CA VAL A 162 1.76 10.04 -1.68
C VAL A 162 0.68 10.98 -1.16
N THR A 163 0.31 10.80 0.10
CA THR A 163 -0.68 11.64 0.79
C THR A 163 0.02 12.66 1.69
N ALA A 164 -0.09 13.95 1.40
CA ALA A 164 0.42 15.01 2.25
C ALA A 164 -0.52 15.26 3.44
N CYS A 165 -0.02 15.03 4.66
CA CYS A 165 -0.77 15.25 5.89
C CYS A 165 -0.47 16.63 6.44
N ARG A 166 -1.51 17.41 6.72
CA ARG A 166 -1.42 18.74 7.37
C ARG A 166 -2.50 18.84 8.44
N THR A 167 -2.15 19.37 9.60
CA THR A 167 -3.12 19.74 10.64
C THR A 167 -3.62 21.15 10.41
N HIS A 168 -4.92 21.33 10.43
CA HIS A 168 -5.55 22.63 10.46
C HIS A 168 -6.24 22.81 11.82
N PHE A 169 -5.95 23.90 12.54
CA PHE A 169 -6.56 24.25 13.83
C PHE A 169 -6.48 23.16 14.92
N ARG A 170 -5.37 22.43 15.06
CA ARG A 170 -5.21 21.30 15.99
C ARG A 170 -6.19 20.13 15.78
N HIS A 171 -6.99 20.15 14.73
CA HIS A 171 -7.76 18.98 14.32
C HIS A 171 -7.02 18.20 13.23
N PRO A 172 -6.83 16.88 13.40
CA PRO A 172 -6.24 16.07 12.33
C PRO A 172 -7.31 15.96 11.24
N CYS A 173 -7.18 16.71 10.19
CA CYS A 173 -7.75 16.38 8.89
C CYS A 173 -7.62 17.50 7.86
N LEU A 174 -6.79 17.30 6.89
CA LEU A 174 -7.11 17.59 5.49
C LEU A 174 -6.11 16.84 4.61
N LEU A 175 -6.65 15.91 3.87
CA LEU A 175 -5.93 15.06 2.93
C LEU A 175 -5.73 15.83 1.63
N TYR A 176 -4.50 15.88 1.17
CA TYR A 176 -4.18 16.19 -0.22
C TYR A 176 -3.48 14.98 -0.80
N THR A 177 -4.11 14.32 -1.75
CA THR A 177 -3.45 13.40 -2.65
C THR A 177 -2.83 14.22 -3.77
N SER A 178 -1.52 14.19 -3.91
CA SER A 178 -0.87 14.59 -5.15
C SER A 178 -0.40 13.31 -5.82
N ASP A 179 -0.89 13.07 -7.03
CA ASP A 179 -0.33 12.03 -7.87
C ASP A 179 1.18 12.28 -7.98
N ALA A 180 1.96 11.23 -7.65
CA ALA A 180 3.40 11.28 -7.82
C ALA A 180 3.69 11.26 -9.33
N ALA A 181 3.97 12.43 -9.90
CA ALA A 181 4.52 12.58 -11.23
C ALA A 181 6.03 12.44 -11.21
#